data_e01d6254766911b9ad45f56f3e1891ec
#
_entry.id   e01d6254766911b9ad45f56f3e1891ec
#
_cell.length_a   1.000
_cell.length_b   1.000
_cell.length_c   1.000
_cell.angle_alpha   90.00
_cell.angle_beta   90.00
_cell.angle_gamma   90.00
#
_symmetry.space_group_name_H-M   'P 1'
#
loop_
_entity.id
_entity.type
_entity.pdbx_description
1 polymer ?
#
loop_
_entity_poly.entity_id
_entity_poly.type
_entity_poly.pdbx_seq_one_letter_code
_entity_poly.pdbx_strand_id
1 'polypeptide(L)'
;MKYANFSILILLSLLGNAQTNPKYIFPINSGSIQYLAGTMGEVRHNHFHAGLDIKTGGKNGVPVQAIANGYISRIGISEGGYGHVLYLTHLDEKTSVYAHLERFEKGLETYTLSQQYQNETYPIQLFPKKNRFYFNQGDIIGYSGNSGSSLGPHLHFEIRNAKQEFLNPFDQFSFNEIQDDIAPKIKYIAFKCLDIDARVNGAYGTLMVPTTKKKNLFSIKKSISLLGKIGIEIYHYDNMSGAPNRNGIPEIVLKIDQDTLFHQLKKSMSFSKQREISAHIDYPFLLKNYTTLNKLYKSDGNRLNIYIKNNKGYIFDDTPRELEIILKDNHHNISSLKSTLNHNNSYENYYPHVRTFEVDENQFHFVSNNNSAEVFIGDKFIQLQPYLSNLKQHYYLFDLRSGLPDSIKSGNLTIQPHFITEIPPGVQYSFHNEDFVLEF
;
A
#
# COMPACT_ATOMS: atom_id res chain seq x y z
N MET A 1 -78.55 15.88 -29.13
CA MET A 1 -77.32 16.68 -28.97
C MET A 1 -76.36 15.82 -28.21
N LYS A 2 -75.36 15.30 -28.92
CA LYS A 2 -74.27 14.45 -28.30
C LYS A 2 -73.02 15.32 -28.19
N TYR A 3 -72.49 15.49 -26.94
CA TYR A 3 -71.23 16.16 -26.70
C TYR A 3 -70.14 15.11 -26.81
N ALA A 4 -69.19 15.32 -27.71
CA ALA A 4 -67.96 14.54 -27.81
C ALA A 4 -66.87 15.21 -26.96
N ASN A 5 -66.41 14.52 -25.92
CA ASN A 5 -65.24 14.91 -25.13
C ASN A 5 -64.01 14.54 -25.90
N PHE A 6 -63.19 15.54 -26.26
CA PHE A 6 -61.83 15.39 -26.81
C PHE A 6 -60.81 15.43 -25.65
N SER A 7 -60.29 14.28 -25.29
CA SER A 7 -59.19 14.20 -24.33
C SER A 7 -57.86 14.36 -25.08
N ILE A 8 -57.19 15.48 -24.87
CA ILE A 8 -55.83 15.72 -25.36
C ILE A 8 -54.86 15.02 -24.42
N LEU A 9 -54.22 13.95 -24.92
CA LEU A 9 -53.15 13.24 -24.24
C LEU A 9 -51.83 13.99 -24.49
N ILE A 10 -51.33 14.75 -23.50
CA ILE A 10 -50.02 15.39 -23.56
C ILE A 10 -48.97 14.32 -23.21
N LEU A 11 -48.26 13.83 -24.22
CA LEU A 11 -47.12 12.95 -24.08
C LEU A 11 -45.91 13.83 -23.70
N LEU A 12 -45.61 13.95 -22.39
CA LEU A 12 -44.35 14.49 -21.92
C LEU A 12 -43.24 13.47 -22.22
N SER A 13 -42.47 13.69 -23.28
CA SER A 13 -41.20 12.99 -23.53
C SER A 13 -40.19 13.43 -22.50
N LEU A 14 -40.04 12.64 -21.43
CA LEU A 14 -38.87 12.67 -20.56
C LEU A 14 -37.66 12.23 -21.39
N LEU A 15 -36.99 13.17 -22.05
CA LEU A 15 -35.61 12.98 -22.51
C LEU A 15 -34.75 12.88 -21.27
N GLY A 16 -34.68 11.69 -20.71
CA GLY A 16 -33.61 11.36 -19.78
C GLY A 16 -32.28 11.50 -20.52
N ASN A 17 -31.53 12.56 -20.23
CA ASN A 17 -30.13 12.62 -20.59
C ASN A 17 -29.46 11.41 -19.93
N ALA A 18 -29.34 10.30 -20.66
CA ALA A 18 -28.44 9.25 -20.33
C ALA A 18 -27.04 9.88 -20.38
N GLN A 19 -26.51 10.22 -19.22
CA GLN A 19 -25.15 10.71 -19.06
C GLN A 19 -24.25 9.52 -19.41
N THR A 20 -23.93 9.37 -20.69
CA THR A 20 -22.94 8.38 -21.14
C THR A 20 -21.63 8.78 -20.49
N ASN A 21 -21.09 7.93 -19.63
CA ASN A 21 -19.77 8.13 -19.08
C ASN A 21 -18.80 8.44 -20.23
N PRO A 22 -18.03 9.52 -20.17
CA PRO A 22 -17.11 9.87 -21.24
C PRO A 22 -16.17 8.70 -21.49
N LYS A 23 -16.01 8.34 -22.76
CA LYS A 23 -15.02 7.34 -23.13
C LYS A 23 -13.65 8.01 -23.04
N TYR A 24 -12.89 7.74 -22.01
CA TYR A 24 -11.54 8.26 -21.84
C TYR A 24 -10.56 7.67 -22.86
N ILE A 25 -9.62 8.48 -23.35
CA ILE A 25 -8.47 8.01 -24.15
C ILE A 25 -7.22 7.92 -23.26
N PHE A 26 -6.21 7.23 -23.75
CA PHE A 26 -4.92 7.17 -23.05
C PHE A 26 -4.20 8.54 -23.12
N PRO A 27 -3.55 9.02 -22.03
CA PRO A 27 -3.08 10.40 -21.92
C PRO A 27 -1.85 10.74 -22.79
N ILE A 28 -1.18 9.71 -23.35
CA ILE A 28 0.06 9.88 -24.12
C ILE A 28 0.15 8.82 -25.22
N ASN A 29 0.50 9.22 -26.45
CA ASN A 29 0.61 8.31 -27.60
C ASN A 29 -0.58 7.33 -27.73
N SER A 30 -1.81 7.85 -27.58
CA SER A 30 -3.03 7.03 -27.67
C SER A 30 -3.05 6.17 -28.93
N GLY A 31 -3.49 4.91 -28.77
CA GLY A 31 -3.51 3.91 -29.86
C GLY A 31 -2.18 3.16 -30.08
N SER A 32 -1.12 3.42 -29.32
CA SER A 32 0.15 2.71 -29.37
C SER A 32 0.44 2.00 -28.05
N ILE A 33 1.09 0.84 -28.10
CA ILE A 33 1.48 0.09 -26.90
C ILE A 33 2.39 0.93 -26.00
N GLN A 34 2.04 1.01 -24.73
CA GLN A 34 2.72 1.78 -23.71
C GLN A 34 3.15 0.89 -22.54
N TYR A 35 4.12 1.36 -21.75
CA TYR A 35 4.68 0.63 -20.63
C TYR A 35 4.63 1.47 -19.37
N LEU A 36 4.43 0.81 -18.23
CA LEU A 36 4.38 1.47 -16.91
C LEU A 36 5.70 1.29 -16.15
N ALA A 37 6.04 2.28 -15.35
CA ALA A 37 7.09 2.22 -14.33
C ALA A 37 6.51 2.06 -12.92
N GLY A 38 5.20 2.32 -12.73
CA GLY A 38 4.50 2.18 -11.46
C GLY A 38 2.99 2.21 -11.63
N THR A 39 2.28 1.61 -10.69
CA THR A 39 0.82 1.52 -10.66
C THR A 39 0.22 2.12 -9.40
N MET A 40 -1.07 2.46 -9.43
CA MET A 40 -1.81 2.99 -8.28
C MET A 40 -1.82 1.98 -7.12
N GLY A 41 -1.62 2.49 -5.90
CA GLY A 41 -1.62 1.68 -4.69
C GLY A 41 -0.33 0.87 -4.47
N GLU A 42 0.69 1.05 -5.29
CA GLU A 42 2.03 0.50 -5.06
C GLU A 42 2.64 1.13 -3.81
N VAL A 43 3.24 0.31 -2.95
CA VAL A 43 3.93 0.78 -1.75
C VAL A 43 5.28 1.40 -2.15
N ARG A 44 5.44 2.69 -1.92
CA ARG A 44 6.68 3.44 -2.04
C ARG A 44 7.35 3.55 -0.66
N HIS A 45 8.48 4.22 -0.57
CA HIS A 45 9.24 4.32 0.68
C HIS A 45 8.43 4.85 1.87
N ASN A 46 7.55 5.84 1.66
CA ASN A 46 6.79 6.52 2.73
C ASN A 46 5.32 6.80 2.36
N HIS A 47 4.81 6.24 1.26
CA HIS A 47 3.44 6.48 0.82
C HIS A 47 2.97 5.43 -0.20
N PHE A 48 1.64 5.38 -0.43
CA PHE A 48 1.09 4.67 -1.58
C PHE A 48 1.14 5.54 -2.82
N HIS A 49 1.55 4.97 -3.94
CA HIS A 49 1.55 5.65 -5.24
C HIS A 49 0.13 5.99 -5.70
N ALA A 50 -0.09 7.25 -6.10
CA ALA A 50 -1.45 7.76 -6.36
C ALA A 50 -1.97 7.49 -7.78
N GLY A 51 -1.11 7.10 -8.73
CA GLY A 51 -1.49 6.98 -10.13
C GLY A 51 -0.71 5.96 -10.92
N LEU A 52 -0.57 6.21 -12.21
CA LEU A 52 0.26 5.45 -13.14
C LEU A 52 1.50 6.27 -13.49
N ASP A 53 2.67 5.66 -13.46
CA ASP A 53 3.90 6.22 -14.02
C ASP A 53 4.09 5.66 -15.43
N ILE A 54 3.73 6.44 -16.45
CA ILE A 54 3.75 6.03 -17.86
C ILE A 54 5.11 6.37 -18.45
N LYS A 55 5.81 5.39 -18.98
CA LYS A 55 7.14 5.55 -19.57
C LYS A 55 7.09 6.39 -20.84
N THR A 56 8.07 7.29 -21.00
CA THR A 56 8.26 8.13 -22.20
C THR A 56 9.52 7.75 -23.01
N GLY A 57 10.01 6.52 -22.82
CA GLY A 57 11.25 6.07 -23.45
C GLY A 57 12.49 6.83 -22.96
N GLY A 58 12.48 7.39 -21.73
CA GLY A 58 13.58 8.17 -21.18
C GLY A 58 13.70 9.58 -21.80
N LYS A 59 12.66 10.09 -22.44
CA LYS A 59 12.65 11.41 -23.12
C LYS A 59 11.67 12.35 -22.49
N ASN A 60 12.05 13.62 -22.42
CA ASN A 60 11.13 14.74 -22.17
C ASN A 60 10.43 15.17 -23.47
N GLY A 61 9.40 15.98 -23.35
CA GLY A 61 8.75 16.66 -24.48
C GLY A 61 7.76 15.79 -25.26
N VAL A 62 7.37 14.62 -24.77
CA VAL A 62 6.33 13.80 -25.41
C VAL A 62 4.97 14.48 -25.16
N PRO A 63 4.14 14.71 -26.23
CA PRO A 63 2.86 15.36 -26.09
C PRO A 63 1.93 14.62 -25.13
N VAL A 64 1.31 15.37 -24.20
CA VAL A 64 0.32 14.89 -23.23
C VAL A 64 -1.05 15.43 -23.61
N GLN A 65 -2.04 14.55 -23.71
CA GLN A 65 -3.38 14.84 -24.21
C GLN A 65 -4.43 14.85 -23.10
N ALA A 66 -5.45 15.69 -23.24
CA ALA A 66 -6.65 15.62 -22.44
C ALA A 66 -7.37 14.29 -22.66
N ILE A 67 -7.58 13.50 -21.61
CA ILE A 67 -8.22 12.16 -21.74
C ILE A 67 -9.71 12.24 -22.09
N ALA A 68 -10.37 13.37 -21.80
CA ALA A 68 -11.74 13.68 -22.12
C ALA A 68 -11.92 15.21 -22.11
N ASN A 69 -13.08 15.67 -22.61
CA ASN A 69 -13.46 17.09 -22.52
C ASN A 69 -13.45 17.56 -21.07
N GLY A 70 -12.95 18.77 -20.84
CA GLY A 70 -12.88 19.33 -19.51
C GLY A 70 -12.25 20.71 -19.46
N TYR A 71 -12.14 21.27 -18.26
CA TYR A 71 -11.50 22.55 -18.01
C TYR A 71 -10.36 22.40 -16.99
N ILE A 72 -9.32 23.21 -17.16
CA ILE A 72 -8.22 23.27 -16.19
C ILE A 72 -8.74 23.87 -14.88
N SER A 73 -8.82 23.04 -13.84
CA SER A 73 -9.26 23.45 -12.51
C SER A 73 -8.12 23.88 -11.59
N ARG A 74 -6.90 23.39 -11.87
CA ARG A 74 -5.69 23.77 -11.12
C ARG A 74 -4.45 23.64 -11.99
N ILE A 75 -3.51 24.58 -11.82
CA ILE A 75 -2.15 24.52 -12.36
C ILE A 75 -1.20 24.64 -11.16
N GLY A 76 -0.22 23.77 -11.07
CA GLY A 76 0.77 23.80 -9.99
C GLY A 76 2.19 23.76 -10.54
N ILE A 77 3.07 24.55 -9.94
CA ILE A 77 4.53 24.46 -10.10
C ILE A 77 5.14 24.38 -8.72
N SER A 78 6.02 23.40 -8.50
CA SER A 78 6.77 23.21 -7.27
C SER A 78 8.14 22.61 -7.57
N GLU A 79 9.12 22.85 -6.70
CA GLU A 79 10.46 22.29 -6.82
C GLU A 79 10.47 20.77 -6.55
N GLY A 80 9.60 20.30 -5.66
CA GLY A 80 9.43 18.89 -5.29
C GLY A 80 8.03 18.35 -5.61
N GLY A 81 7.75 17.13 -5.18
CA GLY A 81 6.47 16.45 -5.39
C GLY A 81 6.13 16.31 -6.88
N TYR A 82 4.97 16.81 -7.29
CA TYR A 82 4.49 16.72 -8.69
C TYR A 82 5.26 17.59 -9.69
N GLY A 83 6.09 18.55 -9.23
CA GLY A 83 6.74 19.49 -10.14
C GLY A 83 5.72 20.36 -10.89
N HIS A 84 5.78 20.36 -12.21
CA HIS A 84 4.78 20.99 -13.08
C HIS A 84 3.59 20.05 -13.24
N VAL A 85 2.40 20.49 -12.84
CA VAL A 85 1.21 19.65 -12.78
C VAL A 85 -0.05 20.39 -13.27
N LEU A 86 -0.87 19.67 -14.03
CA LEU A 86 -2.20 20.09 -14.47
C LEU A 86 -3.29 19.22 -13.89
N TYR A 87 -4.40 19.84 -13.53
CA TYR A 87 -5.64 19.21 -13.10
C TYR A 87 -6.74 19.58 -14.08
N LEU A 88 -7.28 18.61 -14.76
CA LEU A 88 -8.37 18.76 -15.72
C LEU A 88 -9.63 18.13 -15.16
N THR A 89 -10.65 18.95 -14.86
CA THR A 89 -11.95 18.47 -14.36
C THR A 89 -12.89 18.23 -15.51
N HIS A 90 -13.45 17.03 -15.55
CA HIS A 90 -14.33 16.52 -16.62
C HIS A 90 -15.82 16.73 -16.30
N LEU A 91 -16.69 16.42 -17.29
CA LEU A 91 -18.13 16.59 -17.16
C LEU A 91 -18.77 15.61 -16.16
N ASP A 92 -18.12 14.45 -15.89
CA ASP A 92 -18.53 13.46 -14.89
C ASP A 92 -17.97 13.74 -13.48
N GLU A 93 -17.52 14.98 -13.25
CA GLU A 93 -16.94 15.47 -11.98
C GLU A 93 -15.63 14.80 -11.54
N LYS A 94 -15.09 13.89 -12.34
CA LYS A 94 -13.74 13.37 -12.09
C LYS A 94 -12.69 14.38 -12.55
N THR A 95 -11.51 14.26 -11.95
CA THR A 95 -10.35 15.08 -12.30
C THR A 95 -9.20 14.19 -12.71
N SER A 96 -8.67 14.40 -13.92
CA SER A 96 -7.39 13.82 -14.31
C SER A 96 -6.23 14.75 -13.92
N VAL A 97 -5.13 14.14 -13.45
CA VAL A 97 -3.92 14.84 -13.01
C VAL A 97 -2.76 14.39 -13.86
N TYR A 98 -1.99 15.35 -14.36
CA TYR A 98 -0.83 15.12 -15.22
C TYR A 98 0.38 15.81 -14.61
N ALA A 99 1.32 15.06 -14.09
CA ALA A 99 2.45 15.60 -13.34
C ALA A 99 3.81 15.26 -13.95
N HIS A 100 4.85 15.83 -13.37
CA HIS A 100 6.25 15.80 -13.83
C HIS A 100 6.44 16.39 -15.22
N LEU A 101 5.53 17.30 -15.64
CA LEU A 101 5.59 17.91 -16.96
C LEU A 101 6.85 18.76 -17.14
N GLU A 102 7.37 18.81 -18.37
CA GLU A 102 8.43 19.75 -18.76
C GLU A 102 7.90 21.16 -18.93
N ARG A 103 6.76 21.26 -19.61
CA ARG A 103 6.07 22.54 -19.90
C ARG A 103 4.59 22.28 -20.20
N PHE A 104 3.81 23.35 -20.10
CA PHE A 104 2.39 23.30 -20.44
C PHE A 104 2.15 23.63 -21.93
N GLU A 105 0.89 23.49 -22.39
CA GLU A 105 0.44 24.08 -23.64
C GLU A 105 0.68 25.61 -23.62
N LYS A 106 0.90 26.21 -24.79
CA LYS A 106 1.35 27.62 -24.92
C LYS A 106 0.48 28.64 -24.18
N GLY A 107 -0.84 28.48 -24.20
CA GLY A 107 -1.76 29.40 -23.51
C GLY A 107 -1.68 29.27 -22.00
N LEU A 108 -1.59 28.02 -21.49
CA LEU A 108 -1.38 27.75 -20.08
C LEU A 108 -0.02 28.19 -19.59
N GLU A 109 1.04 27.98 -20.40
CA GLU A 109 2.40 28.38 -20.08
C GLU A 109 2.49 29.90 -19.95
N THR A 110 1.98 30.67 -20.95
CA THR A 110 1.96 32.16 -20.92
C THR A 110 1.20 32.66 -19.69
N TYR A 111 0.06 32.10 -19.38
CA TYR A 111 -0.71 32.48 -18.21
C TYR A 111 0.07 32.23 -16.93
N THR A 112 0.62 31.04 -16.77
CA THR A 112 1.33 30.62 -15.56
C THR A 112 2.55 31.53 -15.35
N LEU A 113 3.35 31.74 -16.40
CA LEU A 113 4.52 32.61 -16.35
C LEU A 113 4.14 34.04 -15.96
N SER A 114 3.04 34.61 -16.53
CA SER A 114 2.56 35.95 -16.16
C SER A 114 2.21 36.05 -14.67
N GLN A 115 1.62 34.98 -14.11
CA GLN A 115 1.27 34.91 -12.68
C GLN A 115 2.51 34.78 -11.80
N GLN A 116 3.52 34.02 -12.23
CA GLN A 116 4.79 33.89 -11.50
C GLN A 116 5.50 35.27 -11.42
N TYR A 117 5.60 36.00 -12.53
CA TYR A 117 6.17 37.33 -12.54
C TYR A 117 5.36 38.36 -11.71
N GLN A 118 4.02 38.29 -11.81
CA GLN A 118 3.15 39.17 -11.02
C GLN A 118 3.27 38.95 -9.51
N ASN A 119 3.50 37.72 -9.09
CA ASN A 119 3.63 37.33 -7.67
C ASN A 119 5.11 37.22 -7.23
N GLU A 120 6.07 37.51 -8.11
CA GLU A 120 7.52 37.42 -7.86
C GLU A 120 7.94 36.08 -7.20
N THR A 121 7.37 34.95 -7.69
CA THR A 121 7.60 33.60 -7.12
C THR A 121 7.69 32.55 -8.21
N TYR A 122 8.60 31.57 -8.04
CA TYR A 122 8.68 30.43 -8.94
C TYR A 122 7.61 29.36 -8.60
N PRO A 123 7.50 28.85 -7.33
CA PRO A 123 6.44 27.91 -7.00
C PRO A 123 5.09 28.61 -6.94
N ILE A 124 4.09 28.06 -7.64
CA ILE A 124 2.77 28.69 -7.72
C ILE A 124 1.65 27.65 -7.76
N GLN A 125 0.48 28.04 -7.22
CA GLN A 125 -0.76 27.29 -7.30
C GLN A 125 -1.84 28.20 -7.84
N LEU A 126 -2.36 27.89 -9.01
CA LEU A 126 -3.37 28.68 -9.70
C LEU A 126 -4.66 27.88 -9.83
N PHE A 127 -5.78 28.56 -9.61
CA PHE A 127 -7.13 28.01 -9.74
C PHE A 127 -7.92 28.84 -10.77
N PRO A 128 -7.73 28.61 -12.07
CA PRO A 128 -8.41 29.37 -13.11
C PRO A 128 -9.93 29.24 -13.01
N LYS A 129 -10.67 30.28 -13.41
CA LYS A 129 -12.13 30.22 -13.51
C LYS A 129 -12.53 29.10 -14.48
N LYS A 130 -13.62 28.40 -14.18
CA LYS A 130 -14.12 27.21 -14.91
C LYS A 130 -14.10 27.30 -16.43
N ASN A 131 -14.37 28.47 -16.98
CA ASN A 131 -14.47 28.70 -18.45
C ASN A 131 -13.23 29.33 -19.07
N ARG A 132 -12.12 29.44 -18.32
CA ARG A 132 -10.93 30.12 -18.83
C ARG A 132 -10.11 29.27 -19.79
N PHE A 133 -9.89 28.00 -19.45
CA PHE A 133 -9.11 27.05 -20.24
C PHE A 133 -9.91 25.76 -20.37
N TYR A 134 -10.52 25.57 -21.52
CA TYR A 134 -11.27 24.38 -21.86
C TYR A 134 -10.54 23.59 -22.95
N PHE A 135 -10.48 22.29 -22.82
CA PHE A 135 -9.85 21.37 -23.76
C PHE A 135 -10.83 20.30 -24.17
N ASN A 136 -10.82 19.95 -25.45
CA ASN A 136 -11.49 18.77 -25.94
C ASN A 136 -10.64 17.54 -25.75
N GLN A 137 -11.28 16.37 -25.75
CA GLN A 137 -10.56 15.11 -25.75
C GLN A 137 -9.55 15.04 -26.90
N GLY A 138 -8.29 14.67 -26.58
CA GLY A 138 -7.20 14.59 -27.55
C GLY A 138 -6.41 15.88 -27.74
N ASP A 139 -6.89 17.04 -27.26
CA ASP A 139 -6.12 18.26 -27.31
C ASP A 139 -4.83 18.12 -26.49
N ILE A 140 -3.71 18.66 -26.99
CA ILE A 140 -2.46 18.72 -26.25
C ILE A 140 -2.56 19.74 -25.15
N ILE A 141 -2.35 19.33 -23.89
CA ILE A 141 -2.40 20.18 -22.70
C ILE A 141 -1.01 20.48 -22.12
N GLY A 142 0.00 19.71 -22.52
CA GLY A 142 1.37 19.85 -22.05
C GLY A 142 2.30 18.81 -22.65
N TYR A 143 3.49 18.73 -22.09
CA TYR A 143 4.54 17.82 -22.54
C TYR A 143 5.19 17.12 -21.36
N SER A 144 5.41 15.82 -21.46
CA SER A 144 6.01 15.03 -20.40
C SER A 144 7.44 15.47 -20.07
N GLY A 145 7.85 15.28 -18.84
CA GLY A 145 9.15 15.75 -18.39
C GLY A 145 9.72 14.93 -17.23
N ASN A 146 10.48 15.63 -16.38
CA ASN A 146 11.15 15.09 -15.21
C ASN A 146 11.18 16.13 -14.07
N SER A 147 10.16 17.00 -13.95
CA SER A 147 10.11 18.04 -12.93
C SER A 147 9.66 17.48 -11.57
N GLY A 148 9.97 18.20 -10.48
CA GLY A 148 9.62 17.79 -9.11
C GLY A 148 10.44 16.61 -8.60
N SER A 149 9.82 15.72 -7.80
CA SER A 149 10.48 14.56 -7.19
C SER A 149 10.50 13.34 -8.10
N SER A 150 10.87 13.51 -9.37
CA SER A 150 10.99 12.44 -10.36
C SER A 150 12.44 11.98 -10.55
N LEU A 151 12.66 10.66 -10.65
CA LEU A 151 13.97 10.04 -10.84
C LEU A 151 14.34 9.82 -12.32
N GLY A 152 13.45 10.14 -13.25
CA GLY A 152 13.67 9.98 -14.69
C GLY A 152 12.43 10.34 -15.49
N PRO A 153 12.56 10.67 -16.80
CA PRO A 153 11.46 11.11 -17.64
C PRO A 153 10.31 10.11 -17.70
N HIS A 154 9.11 10.56 -17.30
CA HIS A 154 7.85 9.82 -17.37
C HIS A 154 6.67 10.78 -17.23
N LEU A 155 5.46 10.30 -17.50
CA LEU A 155 4.21 10.99 -17.14
C LEU A 155 3.61 10.31 -15.91
N HIS A 156 3.51 11.05 -14.80
CA HIS A 156 2.67 10.61 -13.68
C HIS A 156 1.23 11.03 -13.94
N PHE A 157 0.33 10.06 -13.95
CA PHE A 157 -1.07 10.24 -14.34
C PHE A 157 -2.02 9.69 -13.28
N GLU A 158 -2.99 10.51 -12.84
CA GLU A 158 -4.01 10.09 -11.86
C GLU A 158 -5.43 10.37 -12.37
N ILE A 159 -6.38 9.64 -11.79
CA ILE A 159 -7.80 9.96 -11.83
C ILE A 159 -8.30 10.11 -10.42
N ARG A 160 -9.02 11.19 -10.16
CA ARG A 160 -9.62 11.48 -8.87
C ARG A 160 -11.13 11.60 -8.97
N ASN A 161 -11.83 11.20 -7.91
CA ASN A 161 -13.26 11.45 -7.78
C ASN A 161 -13.53 12.90 -7.32
N ALA A 162 -14.82 13.28 -7.19
CA ALA A 162 -15.22 14.60 -6.72
C ALA A 162 -14.72 14.93 -5.30
N LYS A 163 -14.41 13.92 -4.47
CA LYS A 163 -13.80 14.09 -3.14
C LYS A 163 -12.27 14.21 -3.18
N GLN A 164 -11.68 14.24 -4.38
CA GLN A 164 -10.23 14.26 -4.59
C GLN A 164 -9.50 13.01 -4.05
N GLU A 165 -10.19 11.89 -3.90
CA GLU A 165 -9.56 10.60 -3.67
C GLU A 165 -9.01 10.07 -4.99
N PHE A 166 -7.78 9.54 -5.01
CA PHE A 166 -7.24 8.91 -6.20
C PHE A 166 -7.85 7.52 -6.40
N LEU A 167 -8.20 7.24 -7.64
CA LEU A 167 -8.86 6.01 -8.09
C LEU A 167 -7.86 5.13 -8.83
N ASN A 168 -8.08 3.82 -8.83
CA ASN A 168 -7.33 2.95 -9.72
C ASN A 168 -7.75 3.23 -11.18
N PRO A 169 -6.85 3.73 -12.05
CA PRO A 169 -7.21 4.07 -13.42
C PRO A 169 -7.71 2.87 -14.23
N PHE A 170 -7.25 1.65 -13.94
CA PHE A 170 -7.71 0.43 -14.62
C PHE A 170 -9.17 0.08 -14.31
N ASP A 171 -9.71 0.53 -13.17
CA ASP A 171 -11.13 0.35 -12.83
C ASP A 171 -12.04 1.41 -13.50
N GLN A 172 -11.46 2.48 -14.05
CA GLN A 172 -12.22 3.58 -14.64
C GLN A 172 -12.48 3.37 -16.14
N PHE A 173 -11.56 2.73 -16.83
CA PHE A 173 -11.65 2.43 -18.27
C PHE A 173 -10.61 1.39 -18.68
N SER A 174 -10.86 0.73 -19.80
CA SER A 174 -9.92 -0.22 -20.37
C SER A 174 -8.92 0.50 -21.26
N PHE A 175 -7.65 0.41 -20.92
CA PHE A 175 -6.55 0.88 -21.75
C PHE A 175 -6.06 -0.24 -22.69
N ASN A 176 -6.36 -0.17 -23.97
CA ASN A 176 -5.81 -1.10 -24.97
C ASN A 176 -4.30 -0.91 -25.16
N GLU A 177 -3.77 0.25 -24.77
CA GLU A 177 -2.38 0.63 -24.85
C GLU A 177 -1.50 -0.09 -23.81
N ILE A 178 -2.07 -0.53 -22.70
CA ILE A 178 -1.36 -1.31 -21.68
C ILE A 178 -1.77 -2.76 -21.82
N GLN A 179 -0.82 -3.62 -22.15
CA GLN A 179 -1.03 -5.06 -22.29
C GLN A 179 -0.20 -5.80 -21.26
N ASP A 180 -0.79 -6.81 -20.64
CA ASP A 180 -0.11 -7.65 -19.68
C ASP A 180 -0.72 -9.06 -19.60
N ASP A 181 0.15 -10.07 -19.71
CA ASP A 181 -0.16 -11.49 -19.60
C ASP A 181 0.70 -12.19 -18.53
N ILE A 182 1.45 -11.40 -17.72
CA ILE A 182 2.36 -11.91 -16.71
C ILE A 182 1.66 -11.93 -15.36
N ALA A 183 1.37 -13.13 -14.86
CA ALA A 183 0.75 -13.25 -13.54
C ALA A 183 1.70 -12.85 -12.40
N PRO A 184 1.16 -12.25 -11.31
CA PRO A 184 1.90 -11.78 -10.16
C PRO A 184 2.82 -12.82 -9.52
N LYS A 185 3.80 -12.38 -8.74
CA LYS A 185 4.79 -13.25 -8.08
C LYS A 185 4.73 -13.12 -6.57
N ILE A 186 4.79 -14.26 -5.88
CA ILE A 186 5.03 -14.35 -4.44
C ILE A 186 6.45 -14.89 -4.25
N LYS A 187 7.33 -14.10 -3.64
CA LYS A 187 8.73 -14.49 -3.39
C LYS A 187 8.93 -15.13 -2.04
N TYR A 188 8.29 -14.57 -1.03
CA TYR A 188 8.38 -15.04 0.36
C TYR A 188 7.00 -14.97 0.99
N ILE A 189 6.76 -15.91 1.91
CA ILE A 189 5.72 -15.82 2.92
C ILE A 189 6.39 -15.76 4.29
N ALA A 190 5.84 -14.95 5.18
CA ALA A 190 6.31 -14.87 6.56
C ALA A 190 5.17 -15.18 7.52
N PHE A 191 5.50 -15.83 8.62
CA PHE A 191 4.62 -16.13 9.74
C PHE A 191 5.17 -15.41 10.95
N LYS A 192 4.39 -14.50 11.52
CA LYS A 192 4.78 -13.62 12.62
C LYS A 192 3.97 -13.90 13.86
N CYS A 193 4.62 -14.10 15.00
CA CYS A 193 3.95 -14.16 16.29
C CYS A 193 3.33 -12.80 16.63
N LEU A 194 2.04 -12.74 16.90
CA LEU A 194 1.30 -11.53 17.29
C LEU A 194 0.90 -11.50 18.76
N ASP A 195 1.26 -12.52 19.52
CA ASP A 195 1.03 -12.58 20.96
C ASP A 195 2.19 -13.35 21.64
N ILE A 196 2.38 -13.12 22.94
CA ILE A 196 3.49 -13.69 23.72
C ILE A 196 3.47 -15.22 23.72
N ASP A 197 2.29 -15.83 23.67
CA ASP A 197 2.11 -17.28 23.65
C ASP A 197 2.17 -17.89 22.24
N ALA A 198 2.26 -17.07 21.21
CA ALA A 198 2.34 -17.54 19.82
C ALA A 198 3.71 -18.13 19.50
N ARG A 199 3.73 -19.20 18.69
CA ARG A 199 4.97 -19.86 18.24
C ARG A 199 4.91 -20.23 16.77
N VAL A 200 6.02 -20.03 16.08
CA VAL A 200 6.27 -20.53 14.73
C VAL A 200 7.45 -21.50 14.80
N ASN A 201 7.24 -22.77 14.46
CA ASN A 201 8.23 -23.82 14.60
C ASN A 201 8.89 -23.84 16.00
N GLY A 202 8.08 -23.69 17.04
CA GLY A 202 8.51 -23.71 18.45
C GLY A 202 9.14 -22.41 18.97
N ALA A 203 9.37 -21.40 18.13
CA ALA A 203 10.01 -20.14 18.53
C ALA A 203 9.05 -18.95 18.42
N TYR A 204 9.32 -17.91 19.20
CA TYR A 204 8.73 -16.57 19.03
C TYR A 204 9.48 -15.80 17.95
N GLY A 205 8.75 -14.97 17.20
CA GLY A 205 9.31 -14.03 16.21
C GLY A 205 8.70 -14.23 14.82
N THR A 206 9.45 -13.85 13.79
CA THR A 206 9.02 -13.92 12.39
C THR A 206 9.85 -14.94 11.62
N LEU A 207 9.22 -15.96 11.07
CA LEU A 207 9.83 -16.95 10.17
C LEU A 207 9.47 -16.59 8.72
N MET A 208 10.43 -16.15 7.94
CA MET A 208 10.28 -15.92 6.50
C MET A 208 10.73 -17.16 5.70
N VAL A 209 9.87 -17.61 4.78
CA VAL A 209 10.09 -18.81 3.96
C VAL A 209 10.01 -18.45 2.47
N PRO A 210 11.00 -18.84 1.66
CA PRO A 210 10.95 -18.66 0.22
C PRO A 210 9.89 -19.57 -0.40
N THR A 211 9.24 -19.08 -1.46
CA THR A 211 8.29 -19.87 -2.24
C THR A 211 8.94 -20.54 -3.43
N THR A 212 8.37 -21.63 -3.89
CA THR A 212 8.73 -22.28 -5.14
C THR A 212 7.58 -22.16 -6.14
N LYS A 213 7.87 -21.90 -7.40
CA LYS A 213 6.86 -21.66 -8.45
C LYS A 213 6.81 -22.82 -9.43
N LYS A 214 5.59 -23.27 -9.77
CA LYS A 214 5.28 -24.14 -10.91
C LYS A 214 4.10 -23.54 -11.68
N LYS A 215 4.36 -22.96 -12.86
CA LYS A 215 3.41 -22.11 -13.59
C LYS A 215 2.97 -20.93 -12.70
N ASN A 216 1.67 -20.73 -12.48
CA ASN A 216 1.11 -19.67 -11.62
C ASN A 216 0.76 -20.16 -10.20
N LEU A 217 1.16 -21.38 -9.85
CA LEU A 217 1.01 -21.93 -8.50
C LEU A 217 2.33 -21.84 -7.74
N PHE A 218 2.27 -21.25 -6.55
CA PHE A 218 3.35 -21.17 -5.60
C PHE A 218 3.09 -22.16 -4.44
N SER A 219 4.16 -22.63 -3.83
CA SER A 219 4.13 -23.49 -2.65
C SER A 219 5.33 -23.22 -1.76
N ILE A 220 5.26 -23.63 -0.51
CA ILE A 220 6.40 -23.68 0.41
C ILE A 220 6.84 -25.14 0.58
N LYS A 221 8.16 -25.38 0.62
CA LYS A 221 8.70 -26.73 0.81
C LYS A 221 8.93 -27.08 2.28
N LYS A 222 9.05 -26.05 3.12
CA LYS A 222 9.34 -26.21 4.54
C LYS A 222 8.05 -26.57 5.29
N SER A 223 8.11 -27.52 6.21
CA SER A 223 7.02 -27.78 7.14
C SER A 223 6.90 -26.63 8.14
N ILE A 224 5.69 -26.14 8.35
CA ILE A 224 5.39 -24.99 9.22
C ILE A 224 4.42 -25.44 10.29
N SER A 225 4.83 -25.35 11.54
CA SER A 225 4.00 -25.52 12.71
C SER A 225 3.68 -24.16 13.32
N LEU A 226 2.41 -23.88 13.55
CA LEU A 226 1.91 -22.62 14.10
C LEU A 226 1.08 -22.89 15.35
N LEU A 227 1.28 -22.07 16.38
CA LEU A 227 0.51 -22.11 17.61
C LEU A 227 0.18 -20.68 18.05
N GLY A 228 -1.05 -20.44 18.54
CA GLY A 228 -1.49 -19.15 19.03
C GLY A 228 -1.79 -18.15 17.93
N LYS A 229 -1.71 -16.86 18.23
CA LYS A 229 -2.09 -15.78 17.30
C LYS A 229 -0.95 -15.44 16.37
N ILE A 230 -1.15 -15.70 15.08
CA ILE A 230 -0.14 -15.56 14.02
C ILE A 230 -0.63 -14.54 12.96
N GLY A 231 0.26 -13.65 12.57
CA GLY A 231 0.16 -12.83 11.38
C GLY A 231 0.77 -13.54 10.17
N ILE A 232 0.10 -13.46 9.02
CA ILE A 232 0.63 -13.95 7.75
C ILE A 232 0.98 -12.74 6.90
N GLU A 233 2.20 -12.72 6.37
CA GLU A 233 2.73 -11.62 5.57
C GLU A 233 3.36 -12.16 4.29
N ILE A 234 3.40 -11.37 3.22
CA ILE A 234 3.99 -11.79 1.95
C ILE A 234 4.86 -10.69 1.33
N TYR A 235 5.96 -11.11 0.70
CA TYR A 235 6.67 -10.31 -0.27
C TYR A 235 6.23 -10.70 -1.67
N HIS A 236 5.58 -9.77 -2.35
CA HIS A 236 5.00 -9.96 -3.67
C HIS A 236 5.24 -8.75 -4.57
N TYR A 237 5.14 -8.96 -5.85
CA TYR A 237 5.14 -7.90 -6.87
C TYR A 237 4.57 -8.43 -8.17
N ASP A 238 4.22 -7.51 -9.04
CA ASP A 238 3.86 -7.78 -10.42
C ASP A 238 4.91 -7.24 -11.38
N ASN A 239 5.11 -7.94 -12.51
CA ASN A 239 5.88 -7.44 -13.64
C ASN A 239 4.98 -7.40 -14.86
N MET A 240 4.87 -6.25 -15.49
CA MET A 240 4.07 -6.13 -16.70
C MET A 240 4.84 -6.54 -17.93
N SER A 241 4.14 -7.04 -18.94
CA SER A 241 4.72 -7.42 -20.24
C SER A 241 5.48 -6.23 -20.85
N GLY A 242 6.71 -6.50 -21.32
CA GLY A 242 7.57 -5.49 -21.94
C GLY A 242 8.25 -4.48 -21.00
N ALA A 243 8.08 -4.60 -19.67
CA ALA A 243 8.72 -3.73 -18.70
C ALA A 243 9.27 -4.51 -17.50
N PRO A 244 10.54 -4.29 -17.07
CA PRO A 244 11.15 -5.00 -15.95
C PRO A 244 10.72 -4.47 -14.58
N ASN A 245 9.96 -3.37 -14.51
CA ASN A 245 9.55 -2.72 -13.28
C ASN A 245 8.68 -3.66 -12.43
N ARG A 246 8.79 -3.49 -11.10
CA ARG A 246 7.93 -4.17 -10.13
C ARG A 246 6.77 -3.25 -9.78
N ASN A 247 5.57 -3.67 -10.12
CA ASN A 247 4.35 -2.93 -9.86
C ASN A 247 3.61 -3.48 -8.64
N GLY A 248 2.70 -2.68 -8.09
CA GLY A 248 1.80 -3.09 -7.02
C GLY A 248 0.71 -4.03 -7.51
N ILE A 249 0.15 -4.81 -6.58
CA ILE A 249 -0.98 -5.71 -6.85
C ILE A 249 -2.22 -5.13 -6.16
N PRO A 250 -3.32 -4.90 -6.90
CA PRO A 250 -4.53 -4.30 -6.33
C PRO A 250 -5.33 -5.27 -5.47
N GLU A 251 -5.39 -6.56 -5.82
CA GLU A 251 -6.26 -7.52 -5.15
C GLU A 251 -5.49 -8.69 -4.55
N ILE A 252 -5.67 -8.91 -3.24
CA ILE A 252 -5.07 -10.02 -2.49
C ILE A 252 -6.14 -10.66 -1.61
N VAL A 253 -6.27 -11.99 -1.71
CA VAL A 253 -7.19 -12.78 -0.88
C VAL A 253 -6.41 -13.83 -0.12
N LEU A 254 -6.66 -13.94 1.19
CA LEU A 254 -6.18 -15.05 2.02
C LEU A 254 -7.36 -15.92 2.45
N LYS A 255 -7.20 -17.23 2.31
CA LYS A 255 -8.14 -18.23 2.80
C LYS A 255 -7.42 -19.22 3.71
N ILE A 256 -8.13 -19.65 4.75
CA ILE A 256 -7.78 -20.79 5.58
C ILE A 256 -8.97 -21.75 5.55
N ASP A 257 -8.73 -23.02 5.21
CA ASP A 257 -9.75 -24.07 5.08
C ASP A 257 -10.94 -23.65 4.18
N GLN A 258 -10.66 -22.99 3.05
CA GLN A 258 -11.61 -22.41 2.10
C GLN A 258 -12.30 -21.12 2.57
N ASP A 259 -12.27 -20.78 3.86
CA ASP A 259 -12.86 -19.55 4.36
C ASP A 259 -11.99 -18.33 4.01
N THR A 260 -12.57 -17.33 3.37
CA THR A 260 -11.89 -16.05 3.14
C THR A 260 -11.76 -15.31 4.48
N LEU A 261 -10.53 -15.12 4.94
CA LEU A 261 -10.22 -14.43 6.20
C LEU A 261 -9.69 -13.01 5.99
N PHE A 262 -9.11 -12.76 4.82
CA PHE A 262 -8.63 -11.43 4.43
C PHE A 262 -8.88 -11.20 2.95
N HIS A 263 -9.34 -9.99 2.61
CA HIS A 263 -9.52 -9.57 1.22
C HIS A 263 -9.19 -8.07 1.11
N GLN A 264 -8.07 -7.79 0.49
CA GLN A 264 -7.64 -6.44 0.11
C GLN A 264 -8.05 -6.16 -1.33
N LEU A 265 -8.58 -4.94 -1.58
CA LEU A 265 -8.85 -4.45 -2.93
C LEU A 265 -8.63 -2.93 -2.98
N LYS A 266 -7.60 -2.50 -3.70
CA LYS A 266 -7.19 -1.10 -3.85
C LYS A 266 -7.92 -0.46 -5.04
N LYS A 267 -9.15 0.02 -4.84
CA LYS A 267 -9.95 0.74 -5.86
C LYS A 267 -9.77 2.26 -5.79
N SER A 268 -9.68 2.77 -4.57
CA SER A 268 -9.49 4.20 -4.30
C SER A 268 -8.80 4.41 -2.97
N MET A 269 -8.19 5.58 -2.79
CA MET A 269 -7.62 5.96 -1.51
C MET A 269 -7.62 7.49 -1.36
N SER A 270 -7.83 7.96 -0.13
CA SER A 270 -7.69 9.36 0.25
C SER A 270 -6.22 9.75 0.44
N PHE A 271 -5.83 10.96 0.06
CA PHE A 271 -4.50 11.50 0.31
C PHE A 271 -4.15 11.58 1.80
N SER A 272 -5.15 11.77 2.68
CA SER A 272 -4.94 11.73 4.14
C SER A 272 -4.51 10.35 4.64
N LYS A 273 -4.77 9.28 3.88
CA LYS A 273 -4.39 7.89 4.18
C LYS A 273 -3.16 7.39 3.42
N GLN A 274 -2.71 8.14 2.44
CA GLN A 274 -1.62 7.75 1.56
C GLN A 274 -0.33 7.40 2.31
N ARG A 275 -0.09 8.03 3.46
CA ARG A 275 1.11 7.81 4.30
C ARG A 275 0.95 6.73 5.37
N GLU A 276 -0.21 6.11 5.50
CA GLU A 276 -0.45 5.03 6.48
C GLU A 276 0.13 3.67 6.03
N ILE A 277 1.23 3.66 5.28
CA ILE A 277 1.88 2.43 4.81
C ILE A 277 2.44 1.59 5.95
N SER A 278 2.93 2.21 7.03
CA SER A 278 3.48 1.52 8.20
C SER A 278 2.47 0.60 8.87
N ALA A 279 1.17 0.92 8.78
CA ALA A 279 0.11 0.05 9.27
C ALA A 279 -0.21 -1.12 8.30
N HIS A 280 0.16 -0.98 7.02
CA HIS A 280 -0.12 -1.97 5.97
C HIS A 280 1.00 -3.00 5.77
N ILE A 281 2.23 -2.58 6.01
CA ILE A 281 3.42 -3.43 5.87
C ILE A 281 4.08 -3.68 7.22
N ASP A 282 4.95 -4.68 7.32
CA ASP A 282 5.88 -4.79 8.45
C ASP A 282 7.00 -3.75 8.27
N TYR A 283 6.77 -2.56 8.83
CA TYR A 283 7.67 -1.43 8.68
C TYR A 283 9.02 -1.62 9.40
N PRO A 284 9.08 -2.17 10.63
CA PRO A 284 10.34 -2.55 11.26
C PRO A 284 11.15 -3.54 10.43
N PHE A 285 10.49 -4.52 9.82
CA PHE A 285 11.15 -5.47 8.94
C PHE A 285 11.71 -4.79 7.67
N LEU A 286 10.95 -3.86 7.06
CA LEU A 286 11.41 -3.07 5.92
C LEU A 286 12.69 -2.29 6.25
N LEU A 287 12.73 -1.60 7.39
CA LEU A 287 13.91 -0.81 7.81
C LEU A 287 15.15 -1.68 8.03
N LYS A 288 14.97 -2.90 8.53
CA LYS A 288 16.06 -3.84 8.82
C LYS A 288 16.54 -4.59 7.56
N ASN A 289 15.65 -4.96 6.66
CA ASN A 289 15.91 -5.92 5.58
C ASN A 289 15.76 -5.34 4.17
N TYR A 290 15.34 -4.08 4.05
CA TYR A 290 15.04 -3.42 2.77
C TYR A 290 14.06 -4.22 1.88
N THR A 291 13.19 -4.99 2.52
CA THR A 291 12.20 -5.86 1.87
C THR A 291 10.82 -5.57 2.44
N THR A 292 9.85 -5.31 1.58
CA THR A 292 8.48 -5.01 1.97
C THR A 292 7.71 -6.30 2.21
N LEU A 293 7.29 -6.56 3.44
CA LEU A 293 6.32 -7.59 3.76
C LEU A 293 4.94 -6.96 3.93
N ASN A 294 3.99 -7.32 3.09
CA ASN A 294 2.60 -6.87 3.21
C ASN A 294 1.86 -7.76 4.20
N LYS A 295 1.28 -7.14 5.21
CA LYS A 295 0.43 -7.82 6.20
C LYS A 295 -0.85 -8.30 5.53
N LEU A 296 -1.21 -9.57 5.70
CA LEU A 296 -2.51 -10.13 5.33
C LEU A 296 -3.46 -10.16 6.54
N TYR A 297 -3.30 -9.23 7.43
CA TYR A 297 -4.14 -8.92 8.58
C TYR A 297 -4.16 -7.41 8.80
N LYS A 298 -5.16 -6.93 9.52
CA LYS A 298 -5.27 -5.50 9.83
C LYS A 298 -4.73 -5.26 11.24
N SER A 299 -3.54 -4.66 11.33
CA SER A 299 -2.97 -4.24 12.61
C SER A 299 -3.79 -3.13 13.28
N ASP A 300 -3.65 -2.99 14.58
CA ASP A 300 -4.29 -1.92 15.32
C ASP A 300 -3.81 -0.55 14.82
N GLY A 301 -4.67 0.46 14.95
CA GLY A 301 -4.43 1.79 14.37
C GLY A 301 -4.53 1.89 12.84
N ASN A 302 -4.65 0.78 12.11
CA ASN A 302 -4.80 0.79 10.65
C ASN A 302 -6.17 1.32 10.23
N ARG A 303 -6.21 2.51 9.62
CA ARG A 303 -7.45 3.20 9.18
C ARG A 303 -7.67 3.14 7.67
N LEU A 304 -6.87 2.35 6.94
CA LEU A 304 -7.03 2.18 5.51
C LEU A 304 -8.38 1.53 5.16
N ASN A 305 -9.01 2.03 4.12
CA ASN A 305 -10.31 1.56 3.62
C ASN A 305 -10.20 0.61 2.41
N ILE A 306 -9.05 -0.07 2.28
CA ILE A 306 -8.77 -0.99 1.16
C ILE A 306 -9.13 -2.45 1.47
N TYR A 307 -9.69 -2.73 2.64
CA TYR A 307 -10.00 -4.09 3.08
C TYR A 307 -11.50 -4.39 2.99
N ILE A 308 -11.90 -5.29 2.10
CA ILE A 308 -13.26 -5.81 1.99
C ILE A 308 -13.55 -6.76 3.16
N LYS A 309 -12.57 -7.60 3.52
CA LYS A 309 -12.61 -8.47 4.69
C LYS A 309 -11.26 -8.39 5.40
N ASN A 310 -11.26 -8.34 6.72
CA ASN A 310 -10.04 -8.27 7.51
C ASN A 310 -10.18 -9.03 8.83
N ASN A 311 -9.02 -9.30 9.42
CA ASN A 311 -8.84 -10.00 10.68
C ASN A 311 -7.60 -9.41 11.37
N LYS A 312 -7.50 -9.49 12.68
CA LYS A 312 -6.37 -8.99 13.48
C LYS A 312 -5.30 -10.07 13.75
N GLY A 313 -5.11 -11.00 12.86
CA GLY A 313 -4.28 -12.20 13.02
C GLY A 313 -5.15 -13.45 13.14
N TYR A 314 -4.54 -14.62 13.07
CA TYR A 314 -5.20 -15.92 12.96
C TYR A 314 -4.79 -16.80 14.12
N ILE A 315 -5.76 -17.43 14.79
CA ILE A 315 -5.49 -18.37 15.90
C ILE A 315 -5.27 -19.75 15.31
N PHE A 316 -4.11 -20.33 15.58
CA PHE A 316 -3.76 -21.68 15.22
C PHE A 316 -3.67 -22.57 16.45
N ASP A 317 -4.11 -23.79 16.29
CA ASP A 317 -3.97 -24.92 17.20
C ASP A 317 -3.13 -26.02 16.52
N ASP A 318 -3.06 -27.20 17.10
CA ASP A 318 -2.29 -28.33 16.55
C ASP A 318 -2.94 -28.99 15.33
N THR A 319 -4.10 -28.50 14.86
CA THR A 319 -4.79 -29.09 13.72
C THR A 319 -4.23 -28.63 12.40
N PRO A 320 -4.04 -29.51 11.40
CA PRO A 320 -3.65 -29.10 10.05
C PRO A 320 -4.65 -28.16 9.42
N ARG A 321 -4.16 -27.12 8.74
CA ARG A 321 -4.96 -26.10 8.07
C ARG A 321 -4.49 -25.92 6.63
N GLU A 322 -5.43 -25.75 5.71
CA GLU A 322 -5.14 -25.46 4.32
C GLU A 322 -5.05 -23.95 4.11
N LEU A 323 -3.88 -23.48 3.68
CA LEU A 323 -3.62 -22.09 3.33
C LEU A 323 -3.74 -21.87 1.83
N GLU A 324 -4.50 -20.88 1.42
CA GLU A 324 -4.50 -20.37 0.05
C GLU A 324 -4.37 -18.84 0.03
N ILE A 325 -3.39 -18.32 -0.72
CA ILE A 325 -3.24 -16.88 -0.99
C ILE A 325 -3.40 -16.67 -2.49
N ILE A 326 -4.33 -15.79 -2.89
CA ILE A 326 -4.63 -15.47 -4.30
C ILE A 326 -4.22 -14.03 -4.55
N LEU A 327 -3.41 -13.80 -5.58
CA LEU A 327 -3.04 -12.49 -6.09
C LEU A 327 -3.70 -12.28 -7.46
N LYS A 328 -4.27 -11.11 -7.66
CA LYS A 328 -4.83 -10.71 -8.96
C LYS A 328 -4.35 -9.31 -9.31
N ASP A 329 -3.74 -9.15 -10.49
CA ASP A 329 -3.27 -7.88 -11.01
C ASP A 329 -4.37 -7.03 -11.68
N ASN A 330 -3.97 -5.89 -12.26
CA ASN A 330 -4.89 -4.99 -12.96
C ASN A 330 -5.43 -5.53 -14.29
N HIS A 331 -4.80 -6.56 -14.88
CA HIS A 331 -5.22 -7.24 -16.11
C HIS A 331 -5.90 -8.57 -15.84
N HIS A 332 -6.21 -8.84 -14.56
CA HIS A 332 -6.88 -10.05 -14.09
C HIS A 332 -6.04 -11.33 -14.22
N ASN A 333 -4.72 -11.23 -14.43
CA ASN A 333 -3.85 -12.39 -14.32
C ASN A 333 -3.79 -12.84 -12.85
N ILE A 334 -3.86 -14.14 -12.61
CA ILE A 334 -3.97 -14.72 -11.28
C ILE A 334 -2.79 -15.63 -10.98
N SER A 335 -2.25 -15.47 -9.77
CA SER A 335 -1.36 -16.44 -9.14
C SER A 335 -1.92 -16.85 -7.79
N SER A 336 -1.64 -18.09 -7.37
CA SER A 336 -2.00 -18.55 -6.04
C SER A 336 -0.82 -19.24 -5.34
N LEU A 337 -0.79 -19.14 -4.02
CA LEU A 337 0.07 -19.95 -3.16
C LEU A 337 -0.83 -20.90 -2.38
N LYS A 338 -0.48 -22.21 -2.38
CA LYS A 338 -1.16 -23.22 -1.58
C LYS A 338 -0.17 -23.98 -0.72
N SER A 339 -0.55 -24.25 0.52
CA SER A 339 0.26 -25.01 1.46
C SER A 339 -0.61 -25.55 2.58
N THR A 340 -0.22 -26.72 3.13
CA THR A 340 -0.76 -27.21 4.40
C THR A 340 0.12 -26.70 5.54
N LEU A 341 -0.49 -26.12 6.56
CA LEU A 341 0.16 -25.65 7.80
C LEU A 341 -0.08 -26.71 8.90
N ASN A 342 0.82 -26.80 9.87
CA ASN A 342 0.77 -27.79 10.97
C ASN A 342 0.81 -29.25 10.49
N HIS A 343 1.54 -29.47 9.40
CA HIS A 343 1.47 -30.77 8.70
C HIS A 343 2.18 -31.92 9.43
N ASN A 344 3.08 -31.66 10.37
CA ASN A 344 3.78 -32.72 11.10
C ASN A 344 4.42 -32.16 12.37
N ASN A 345 4.45 -32.99 13.44
CA ASN A 345 5.23 -32.77 14.67
C ASN A 345 6.77 -32.75 14.43
N SER A 346 7.25 -32.87 13.18
CA SER A 346 8.67 -32.90 12.81
C SER A 346 9.04 -31.64 12.04
N TYR A 347 8.97 -30.49 12.67
CA TYR A 347 9.59 -29.26 12.16
C TYR A 347 11.02 -29.14 12.67
N GLU A 348 11.91 -28.56 11.88
CA GLU A 348 13.22 -28.13 12.37
C GLU A 348 13.01 -26.98 13.36
N ASN A 349 13.60 -27.11 14.56
CA ASN A 349 13.58 -26.03 15.54
C ASN A 349 14.12 -24.75 14.90
N TYR A 350 13.32 -23.70 14.94
CA TYR A 350 13.72 -22.37 14.52
C TYR A 350 14.25 -21.62 15.73
N TYR A 351 15.47 -21.11 15.62
CA TYR A 351 16.06 -20.24 16.65
C TYR A 351 16.12 -18.81 16.09
N PRO A 352 15.40 -17.86 16.69
CA PRO A 352 15.40 -16.50 16.20
C PRO A 352 16.76 -15.87 16.33
N HIS A 353 17.13 -15.06 15.33
CA HIS A 353 18.40 -14.34 15.36
C HIS A 353 18.25 -13.02 16.12
N VAL A 354 18.39 -13.08 17.45
CA VAL A 354 18.40 -11.92 18.34
C VAL A 354 19.84 -11.65 18.73
N ARG A 355 20.38 -10.47 18.45
CA ARG A 355 21.77 -10.12 18.82
C ARG A 355 21.95 -10.01 20.34
N THR A 356 21.19 -9.12 20.97
CA THR A 356 21.12 -8.93 22.42
C THR A 356 19.68 -8.84 22.86
N PHE A 357 18.94 -7.86 22.30
CA PHE A 357 17.51 -7.74 22.47
C PHE A 357 16.85 -7.10 21.23
N GLU A 358 15.56 -7.31 21.09
CA GLU A 358 14.69 -6.68 20.09
C GLU A 358 13.35 -6.34 20.74
N VAL A 359 12.74 -5.25 20.30
CA VAL A 359 11.36 -4.91 20.65
C VAL A 359 10.51 -5.07 19.39
N ASP A 360 9.46 -5.85 19.49
CA ASP A 360 8.50 -6.04 18.42
C ASP A 360 7.07 -5.91 18.97
N GLU A 361 6.37 -4.87 18.54
CA GLU A 361 5.09 -4.45 19.12
C GLU A 361 5.22 -4.27 20.65
N ASN A 362 4.50 -5.08 21.44
CA ASN A 362 4.52 -5.03 22.90
C ASN A 362 5.45 -6.08 23.53
N GLN A 363 6.32 -6.73 22.75
CA GLN A 363 7.18 -7.80 23.25
C GLN A 363 8.64 -7.37 23.27
N PHE A 364 9.27 -7.50 24.43
CA PHE A 364 10.72 -7.35 24.61
C PHE A 364 11.34 -8.75 24.55
N HIS A 365 12.06 -9.01 23.48
CA HIS A 365 12.71 -10.29 23.21
C HIS A 365 14.23 -10.15 23.40
N PHE A 366 14.85 -10.98 24.23
CA PHE A 366 16.29 -10.96 24.45
C PHE A 366 16.88 -12.36 24.61
N VAL A 367 18.19 -12.45 24.46
CA VAL A 367 18.94 -13.69 24.57
C VAL A 367 20.04 -13.56 25.64
N SER A 368 20.24 -14.63 26.42
CA SER A 368 21.30 -14.71 27.44
C SER A 368 21.92 -16.10 27.45
N ASN A 369 23.13 -16.22 27.97
CA ASN A 369 23.78 -17.50 28.24
C ASN A 369 23.38 -18.08 29.61
N ASN A 370 22.59 -17.38 30.40
CA ASN A 370 22.08 -17.80 31.70
C ASN A 370 20.63 -18.27 31.58
N ASN A 371 20.25 -19.27 32.36
CA ASN A 371 18.92 -19.93 32.34
C ASN A 371 17.86 -19.23 33.21
N SER A 372 18.17 -18.03 33.73
CA SER A 372 17.23 -17.20 34.47
C SER A 372 17.47 -15.72 34.17
N ALA A 373 16.42 -14.92 34.27
CA ALA A 373 16.50 -13.47 34.12
C ALA A 373 15.54 -12.76 35.05
N GLU A 374 15.88 -11.52 35.40
CA GLU A 374 15.10 -10.63 36.24
C GLU A 374 14.82 -9.32 35.50
N VAL A 375 13.57 -8.91 35.48
CA VAL A 375 13.12 -7.65 34.88
C VAL A 375 12.75 -6.70 36.02
N PHE A 376 13.39 -5.55 36.11
CA PHE A 376 13.16 -4.53 37.13
C PHE A 376 12.27 -3.42 36.58
N ILE A 377 11.22 -3.07 37.32
CA ILE A 377 10.25 -2.01 37.01
C ILE A 377 9.99 -1.23 38.30
N GLY A 378 10.57 -0.04 38.45
CA GLY A 378 10.58 0.67 39.71
C GLY A 378 11.17 -0.18 40.84
N ASP A 379 10.48 -0.28 41.95
CA ASP A 379 10.89 -1.07 43.12
C ASP A 379 10.53 -2.57 43.03
N LYS A 380 9.97 -3.00 41.89
CA LYS A 380 9.55 -4.41 41.68
C LYS A 380 10.46 -5.11 40.69
N PHE A 381 10.53 -6.43 40.83
CA PHE A 381 11.15 -7.27 39.81
C PHE A 381 10.25 -8.47 39.46
N ILE A 382 10.41 -8.94 38.21
CA ILE A 382 9.70 -10.12 37.69
C ILE A 382 10.76 -11.14 37.29
N GLN A 383 10.65 -12.36 37.83
CA GLN A 383 11.51 -13.47 37.43
C GLN A 383 11.02 -14.07 36.13
N LEU A 384 11.90 -14.17 35.14
CA LEU A 384 11.59 -14.83 33.88
C LEU A 384 12.27 -16.18 33.74
N GLN A 385 11.55 -17.12 33.13
CA GLN A 385 12.10 -18.37 32.63
C GLN A 385 12.27 -18.29 31.11
N PRO A 386 13.28 -18.94 30.52
CA PRO A 386 13.43 -18.95 29.07
C PRO A 386 12.29 -19.75 28.44
N TYR A 387 11.70 -19.22 27.38
CA TYR A 387 10.66 -19.94 26.60
C TYR A 387 11.28 -20.93 25.60
N LEU A 388 12.55 -20.73 25.23
CA LEU A 388 13.30 -21.57 24.31
C LEU A 388 14.76 -21.59 24.74
N SER A 389 15.41 -22.75 24.62
CA SER A 389 16.83 -22.92 24.97
C SER A 389 17.54 -23.83 23.99
N ASN A 390 18.81 -23.55 23.74
CA ASN A 390 19.74 -24.48 23.11
C ASN A 390 20.98 -24.67 24.01
N LEU A 391 22.00 -25.37 23.53
CA LEU A 391 23.22 -25.68 24.33
C LEU A 391 24.00 -24.44 24.80
N LYS A 392 23.78 -23.26 24.19
CA LYS A 392 24.58 -22.06 24.46
C LYS A 392 23.75 -20.84 24.86
N GLN A 393 22.49 -20.82 24.53
CA GLN A 393 21.64 -19.62 24.63
C GLN A 393 20.25 -19.96 25.13
N HIS A 394 19.70 -19.03 25.90
CA HIS A 394 18.36 -19.05 26.44
C HIS A 394 17.62 -17.81 25.94
N TYR A 395 16.40 -17.98 25.41
CA TYR A 395 15.58 -16.93 24.81
C TYR A 395 14.45 -16.57 25.76
N TYR A 396 14.27 -15.27 25.98
CA TYR A 396 13.34 -14.71 26.93
C TYR A 396 12.37 -13.75 26.23
N LEU A 397 11.15 -13.72 26.71
CA LEU A 397 10.12 -12.75 26.32
C LEU A 397 9.59 -12.04 27.56
N PHE A 398 9.40 -10.74 27.43
CA PHE A 398 8.76 -9.90 28.43
C PHE A 398 7.69 -9.04 27.76
N ASP A 399 6.46 -9.07 28.30
CA ASP A 399 5.35 -8.28 27.80
C ASP A 399 5.41 -6.85 28.36
N LEU A 400 5.67 -5.86 27.48
CA LEU A 400 5.80 -4.45 27.84
C LEU A 400 4.51 -3.84 28.38
N ARG A 401 3.35 -4.49 28.16
CA ARG A 401 2.07 -4.08 28.81
C ARG A 401 2.09 -4.26 30.31
N SER A 402 2.97 -5.11 30.84
CA SER A 402 3.19 -5.28 32.28
C SER A 402 4.01 -4.15 32.90
N GLY A 403 4.57 -3.25 32.09
CA GLY A 403 5.36 -2.10 32.48
C GLY A 403 6.66 -2.02 31.66
N LEU A 404 7.20 -0.81 31.53
CA LEU A 404 8.48 -0.61 30.85
C LEU A 404 9.64 -0.96 31.80
N PRO A 405 10.56 -1.86 31.41
CA PRO A 405 11.66 -2.24 32.26
C PRO A 405 12.71 -1.13 32.37
N ASP A 406 13.15 -0.82 33.62
CA ASP A 406 14.28 0.04 33.91
C ASP A 406 15.60 -0.70 33.60
N SER A 407 15.63 -2.00 33.94
CA SER A 407 16.75 -2.86 33.61
C SER A 407 16.34 -4.34 33.55
N ILE A 408 17.10 -5.12 32.81
CA ILE A 408 16.96 -6.57 32.74
C ILE A 408 18.33 -7.17 33.09
N LYS A 409 18.35 -8.11 34.03
CA LYS A 409 19.59 -8.82 34.45
C LYS A 409 19.47 -10.31 34.18
N SER A 410 20.51 -10.90 33.61
CA SER A 410 20.62 -12.35 33.41
C SER A 410 22.08 -12.79 33.49
N GLY A 411 22.50 -13.27 34.65
CA GLY A 411 23.89 -13.52 34.93
C GLY A 411 24.72 -12.24 34.84
N ASN A 412 25.76 -12.27 33.98
CA ASN A 412 26.60 -11.09 33.72
C ASN A 412 26.01 -10.10 32.70
N LEU A 413 24.87 -10.44 32.06
CA LEU A 413 24.21 -9.56 31.14
C LEU A 413 23.33 -8.57 31.90
N THR A 414 23.52 -7.27 31.64
CA THR A 414 22.61 -6.23 32.06
C THR A 414 22.18 -5.43 30.84
N ILE A 415 20.89 -5.33 30.62
CA ILE A 415 20.27 -4.51 29.57
C ILE A 415 19.56 -3.35 30.27
N GLN A 416 19.84 -2.12 29.85
CA GLN A 416 19.11 -0.92 30.27
C GLN A 416 18.42 -0.35 29.06
N PRO A 417 17.15 -0.73 28.80
CA PRO A 417 16.42 -0.23 27.63
C PRO A 417 16.15 1.29 27.84
N HIS A 418 16.43 2.08 26.81
CA HIS A 418 16.00 3.46 26.77
C HIS A 418 14.71 3.57 25.98
N PHE A 419 13.60 3.70 26.67
CA PHE A 419 12.32 4.02 26.06
C PHE A 419 12.20 5.54 25.92
N ILE A 420 11.81 6.02 24.74
CA ILE A 420 11.50 7.43 24.54
C ILE A 420 10.17 7.69 25.22
N THR A 421 10.21 8.23 26.43
CA THR A 421 9.02 8.58 27.24
C THR A 421 8.54 10.01 26.97
N GLU A 422 9.40 10.85 26.37
CA GLU A 422 9.02 12.20 25.93
C GLU A 422 8.68 12.19 24.44
N ILE A 423 7.46 12.55 24.12
CA ILE A 423 6.99 12.62 22.75
C ILE A 423 7.48 13.94 22.15
N PRO A 424 8.18 13.93 21.01
CA PRO A 424 8.61 15.15 20.36
C PRO A 424 7.43 16.10 20.08
N PRO A 425 7.62 17.43 20.16
CA PRO A 425 6.58 18.37 19.80
C PRO A 425 6.03 18.10 18.39
N GLY A 426 4.72 18.00 18.25
CA GLY A 426 4.04 17.70 16.99
C GLY A 426 3.66 16.24 16.78
N VAL A 427 4.04 15.34 17.68
CA VAL A 427 3.59 13.94 17.68
C VAL A 427 2.40 13.79 18.62
N GLN A 428 1.28 13.29 18.11
CA GLN A 428 0.13 12.92 18.92
C GLN A 428 0.15 11.42 19.17
N TYR A 429 -0.25 11.01 20.37
CA TYR A 429 -0.43 9.61 20.73
C TYR A 429 -1.83 9.36 21.25
N SER A 430 -2.32 8.18 21.03
CA SER A 430 -3.59 7.73 21.59
C SER A 430 -3.48 6.26 22.01
N PHE A 431 -4.26 5.89 23.03
CA PHE A 431 -4.46 4.49 23.38
C PHE A 431 -5.78 4.03 22.77
N HIS A 432 -5.72 3.03 21.90
CA HIS A 432 -6.91 2.37 21.39
C HIS A 432 -6.87 0.90 21.79
N ASN A 433 -7.82 0.46 22.58
CA ASN A 433 -7.96 -0.93 23.04
C ASN A 433 -6.67 -1.50 23.68
N GLU A 434 -6.02 -0.72 24.56
CA GLU A 434 -4.77 -1.08 25.24
C GLU A 434 -3.49 -0.99 24.38
N ASP A 435 -3.59 -0.59 23.12
CA ASP A 435 -2.44 -0.40 22.23
C ASP A 435 -1.98 1.07 22.21
N PHE A 436 -0.68 1.28 22.20
CA PHE A 436 -0.05 2.59 22.07
C PHE A 436 0.10 2.94 20.57
N VAL A 437 -0.56 4.03 20.15
CA VAL A 437 -0.50 4.51 18.77
C VAL A 437 0.20 5.87 18.73
N LEU A 438 1.30 5.96 17.97
CA LEU A 438 1.97 7.22 17.65
C LEU A 438 1.36 7.81 16.36
N GLU A 439 0.86 9.03 16.41
CA GLU A 439 0.42 9.81 15.26
C GLU A 439 1.47 10.90 14.97
N PHE A 440 2.03 10.90 13.74
CA PHE A 440 3.04 11.85 13.27
C PHE A 440 2.44 12.95 12.41
#